data_0d19c7786307e7cd1d4f4c2e637553b7
#
_entry.id   0d19c7786307e7cd1d4f4c2e637553b7
#
_cell.length_a   1.000
_cell.length_b   1.000
_cell.length_c   1.000
_cell.angle_alpha   90.00
_cell.angle_beta   90.00
_cell.angle_gamma   90.00
#
_symmetry.space_group_name_H-M   'P 1'
#
loop_
_entity.id
_entity.type
_entity.pdbx_description
1 polymer ?
#
loop_
_entity_poly.entity_id
_entity_poly.type
_entity_poly.pdbx_seq_one_letter_code
_entity_poly.pdbx_strand_id
1 'polypeptide(L)'
;MNSKYRTLFNENFSTGKYHDLLGDITSDFNYKVTFRLGETPFFFIYALKQQLLEAYDEVVEFIKRADFIPLTDKALELNRKVPNEDAHTTFLAVDFGICEENGQIIPKLIEVQGFPSLYNFQYHLAEKFQKHYPFLNELTPFFNGLSKEAYLKIVKEAMCDVHPSENVVLLEIEPEKQNTRIDFL
;
A
#
# COMPACT_ATOMS: atom_id res chain seq x y z
N MET A 1 -14.97 6.89 -9.83
CA MET A 1 -15.30 5.73 -8.97
C MET A 1 -16.16 4.75 -9.76
N ASN A 2 -16.01 3.43 -9.57
CA ASN A 2 -16.87 2.43 -10.23
C ASN A 2 -18.23 2.37 -9.50
N SER A 3 -19.24 2.97 -10.07
CA SER A 3 -20.58 3.09 -9.46
C SER A 3 -21.27 1.74 -9.25
N LYS A 4 -21.08 0.76 -10.15
CA LYS A 4 -21.66 -0.59 -10.05
C LYS A 4 -21.23 -1.26 -8.74
N TYR A 5 -19.93 -1.36 -8.49
CA TYR A 5 -19.42 -2.04 -7.31
C TYR A 5 -19.68 -1.24 -6.03
N ARG A 6 -19.70 0.09 -6.12
CA ARG A 6 -20.08 0.92 -4.98
C ARG A 6 -21.53 0.67 -4.55
N THR A 7 -22.45 0.61 -5.51
CA THR A 7 -23.86 0.31 -5.24
C THR A 7 -24.02 -1.09 -4.65
N LEU A 8 -23.42 -2.11 -5.28
CA LEU A 8 -23.44 -3.48 -4.76
C LEU A 8 -22.89 -3.57 -3.35
N PHE A 9 -21.80 -2.86 -3.06
CA PHE A 9 -21.21 -2.85 -1.73
C PHE A 9 -22.18 -2.24 -0.72
N ASN A 10 -22.76 -1.07 -1.01
CA ASN A 10 -23.71 -0.41 -0.13
C ASN A 10 -24.96 -1.26 0.17
N GLU A 11 -25.47 -1.98 -0.84
CA GLU A 11 -26.61 -2.88 -0.68
C GLU A 11 -26.29 -4.12 0.19
N ASN A 12 -25.05 -4.55 0.22
CA ASN A 12 -24.57 -5.71 0.97
C ASN A 12 -23.89 -5.36 2.30
N PHE A 13 -23.64 -4.09 2.55
CA PHE A 13 -22.99 -3.62 3.77
C PHE A 13 -23.91 -3.73 4.97
N SER A 14 -23.35 -4.15 6.09
CA SER A 14 -23.95 -3.95 7.40
C SER A 14 -22.84 -3.75 8.44
N THR A 15 -23.13 -3.03 9.50
CA THR A 15 -22.21 -2.86 10.64
C THR A 15 -21.79 -4.21 11.23
N GLY A 16 -22.69 -5.20 11.25
CA GLY A 16 -22.38 -6.56 11.69
C GLY A 16 -21.29 -7.20 10.82
N LYS A 17 -21.46 -7.21 9.50
CA LYS A 17 -20.44 -7.75 8.59
C LYS A 17 -19.08 -7.03 8.70
N TYR A 18 -19.10 -5.72 8.92
CA TYR A 18 -17.87 -4.97 9.14
C TYR A 18 -17.19 -5.39 10.45
N HIS A 19 -17.96 -5.58 11.53
CA HIS A 19 -17.40 -6.11 12.79
C HIS A 19 -16.87 -7.53 12.64
N ASP A 20 -17.54 -8.39 11.86
CA ASP A 20 -17.07 -9.75 11.57
C ASP A 20 -15.74 -9.71 10.80
N LEU A 21 -15.58 -8.80 9.83
CA LEU A 21 -14.32 -8.58 9.11
C LEU A 21 -13.21 -8.14 10.06
N LEU A 22 -13.47 -7.19 10.96
CA LEU A 22 -12.48 -6.75 11.96
C LEU A 22 -12.14 -7.87 12.94
N GLY A 23 -13.10 -8.70 13.32
CA GLY A 23 -12.91 -9.88 14.16
C GLY A 23 -12.02 -10.92 13.48
N ASP A 24 -12.22 -11.14 12.19
CA ASP A 24 -11.42 -12.05 11.38
C ASP A 24 -9.95 -11.61 11.32
N ILE A 25 -9.71 -10.32 11.05
CA ILE A 25 -8.34 -9.74 11.06
C ILE A 25 -7.70 -9.92 12.44
N THR A 26 -8.45 -9.58 13.50
CA THR A 26 -7.96 -9.71 14.87
C THR A 26 -7.60 -11.17 15.21
N SER A 27 -8.38 -12.13 14.73
CA SER A 27 -8.16 -13.56 14.96
C SER A 27 -6.91 -14.06 14.24
N ASP A 28 -6.66 -13.61 13.00
CA ASP A 28 -5.52 -14.09 12.21
C ASP A 28 -4.18 -13.73 12.87
N PHE A 29 -4.10 -12.54 13.46
CA PHE A 29 -2.86 -12.02 14.04
C PHE A 29 -2.85 -12.08 15.58
N ASN A 30 -3.93 -12.57 16.21
CA ASN A 30 -4.13 -12.44 17.66
C ASN A 30 -3.84 -11.00 18.16
N TYR A 31 -4.21 -10.01 17.33
CA TYR A 31 -3.91 -8.60 17.56
C TYR A 31 -5.00 -7.70 16.98
N LYS A 32 -5.52 -6.79 17.78
CA LYS A 32 -6.47 -5.78 17.33
C LYS A 32 -5.72 -4.58 16.77
N VAL A 33 -5.92 -4.33 15.48
CA VAL A 33 -5.37 -3.13 14.81
C VAL A 33 -5.81 -1.86 15.54
N THR A 34 -4.87 -0.96 15.81
CA THR A 34 -5.08 0.26 16.60
C THR A 34 -5.54 1.46 15.80
N PHE A 35 -5.32 1.44 14.49
CA PHE A 35 -5.82 2.47 13.57
C PHE A 35 -7.18 2.10 12.98
N ARG A 36 -7.90 3.11 12.51
CA ARG A 36 -9.21 2.88 11.88
C ARG A 36 -9.04 2.31 10.47
N LEU A 37 -9.65 1.16 10.24
CA LEU A 37 -9.80 0.60 8.90
C LEU A 37 -11.01 1.24 8.20
N GLY A 38 -10.88 1.51 6.91
CA GLY A 38 -11.99 2.00 6.10
C GLY A 38 -13.11 0.96 6.00
N GLU A 39 -14.34 1.39 6.20
CA GLU A 39 -15.52 0.51 6.13
C GLU A 39 -15.82 0.05 4.70
N THR A 40 -15.28 0.77 3.71
CA THR A 40 -15.57 0.55 2.30
C THR A 40 -14.30 0.56 1.47
N PRO A 41 -14.10 -0.45 0.59
CA PRO A 41 -13.05 -0.41 -0.42
C PRO A 41 -13.23 0.76 -1.39
N PHE A 42 -12.15 1.26 -1.93
CA PHE A 42 -12.19 2.24 -2.99
C PHE A 42 -12.24 1.55 -4.36
N PHE A 43 -13.34 1.71 -5.07
CA PHE A 43 -13.55 1.13 -6.40
C PHE A 43 -13.25 2.14 -7.49
N PHE A 44 -12.15 2.00 -8.19
CA PHE A 44 -11.83 2.89 -9.29
C PHE A 44 -11.99 2.22 -10.67
N ILE A 45 -12.23 3.03 -11.67
CA ILE A 45 -12.36 2.60 -13.07
C ILE A 45 -10.99 2.54 -13.74
N TYR A 46 -10.93 1.82 -14.86
CA TYR A 46 -9.69 1.66 -15.63
C TYR A 46 -9.02 2.99 -15.99
N ALA A 47 -9.81 3.99 -16.41
CA ALA A 47 -9.27 5.30 -16.77
C ALA A 47 -8.54 5.97 -15.59
N LEU A 48 -9.10 5.93 -14.37
CA LEU A 48 -8.43 6.48 -13.19
C LEU A 48 -7.18 5.66 -12.82
N LYS A 49 -7.22 4.33 -13.02
CA LYS A 49 -6.03 3.49 -12.85
C LYS A 49 -4.89 3.95 -13.77
N GLN A 50 -5.17 4.22 -15.03
CA GLN A 50 -4.15 4.69 -15.99
C GLN A 50 -3.57 6.05 -15.56
N GLN A 51 -4.42 7.00 -15.17
CA GLN A 51 -3.96 8.29 -14.67
C GLN A 51 -3.07 8.17 -13.43
N LEU A 52 -3.40 7.24 -12.51
CA LEU A 52 -2.57 6.98 -11.32
C LEU A 52 -1.21 6.39 -11.69
N LEU A 53 -1.16 5.46 -12.66
CA LEU A 53 0.09 4.88 -13.12
C LEU A 53 0.94 5.91 -13.87
N GLU A 54 0.36 6.72 -14.73
CA GLU A 54 1.04 7.81 -15.42
C GLU A 54 1.63 8.81 -14.42
N ALA A 55 0.84 9.25 -13.43
CA ALA A 55 1.32 10.14 -12.38
C ALA A 55 2.42 9.50 -11.51
N TYR A 56 2.33 8.20 -11.23
CA TYR A 56 3.38 7.45 -10.55
C TYR A 56 4.67 7.42 -11.37
N ASP A 57 4.58 7.13 -12.66
CA ASP A 57 5.74 7.08 -13.56
C ASP A 57 6.43 8.45 -13.64
N GLU A 58 5.69 9.57 -13.69
CA GLU A 58 6.24 10.92 -13.63
C GLU A 58 7.04 11.17 -12.33
N VAL A 59 6.51 10.72 -11.19
CA VAL A 59 7.23 10.81 -9.90
C VAL A 59 8.52 9.99 -9.93
N VAL A 60 8.46 8.75 -10.42
CA VAL A 60 9.65 7.89 -10.52
C VAL A 60 10.69 8.48 -11.45
N GLU A 61 10.31 9.00 -12.62
CA GLU A 61 11.24 9.65 -13.55
C GLU A 61 11.86 10.91 -12.94
N PHE A 62 11.11 11.68 -12.13
CA PHE A 62 11.66 12.81 -11.39
C PHE A 62 12.72 12.37 -10.37
N ILE A 63 12.45 11.30 -9.61
CA ILE A 63 13.38 10.75 -8.61
C ILE A 63 14.67 10.22 -9.27
N LYS A 64 14.58 9.65 -10.47
CA LYS A 64 15.75 9.13 -11.22
C LYS A 64 16.64 10.22 -11.83
N ARG A 65 16.26 11.48 -11.79
CA ARG A 65 17.08 12.56 -12.36
C ARG A 65 18.43 12.66 -11.64
N ALA A 66 19.46 12.93 -12.39
CA ALA A 66 20.82 13.06 -11.84
C ALA A 66 20.97 14.21 -10.81
N ASP A 67 20.09 15.21 -10.87
CA ASP A 67 20.06 16.34 -9.94
C ASP A 67 19.14 16.10 -8.71
N PHE A 68 18.42 14.97 -8.62
CA PHE A 68 17.50 14.70 -7.53
C PHE A 68 18.21 14.68 -6.17
N ILE A 69 19.29 13.89 -6.02
CA ILE A 69 20.05 13.82 -4.78
C ILE A 69 20.61 15.19 -4.38
N PRO A 70 21.29 15.96 -5.26
CA PRO A 70 21.72 17.32 -4.92
C PRO A 70 20.59 18.27 -4.52
N LEU A 71 19.39 18.11 -5.06
CA LEU A 71 18.23 18.92 -4.71
C LEU A 71 17.68 18.57 -3.32
N THR A 72 17.68 17.30 -2.95
CA THR A 72 17.10 16.77 -1.71
C THR A 72 18.10 16.67 -0.56
N ASP A 73 19.39 16.62 -0.84
CA ASP A 73 20.46 16.47 0.17
C ASP A 73 20.42 17.56 1.26
N LYS A 74 19.92 18.76 0.93
CA LYS A 74 19.75 19.85 1.91
C LYS A 74 18.69 19.55 2.98
N ALA A 75 17.77 18.59 2.73
CA ALA A 75 16.75 18.20 3.70
C ALA A 75 17.29 17.21 4.75
N LEU A 76 18.47 16.65 4.50
CA LEU A 76 19.11 15.71 5.42
C LEU A 76 20.06 16.44 6.36
N GLU A 77 19.89 16.26 7.65
CA GLU A 77 20.88 16.64 8.64
C GLU A 77 22.15 15.81 8.47
N LEU A 78 23.33 16.43 8.61
CA LEU A 78 24.62 15.76 8.39
C LEU A 78 24.81 14.45 9.19
N ASN A 79 24.22 14.38 10.38
CA ASN A 79 24.29 13.22 11.26
C ASN A 79 23.29 12.10 10.90
N ARG A 80 22.47 12.28 9.86
CA ARG A 80 21.49 11.29 9.39
C ARG A 80 21.88 10.59 8.09
N LYS A 81 23.07 10.89 7.58
CA LYS A 81 23.60 10.18 6.41
C LYS A 81 24.08 8.79 6.82
N VAL A 82 23.64 7.77 6.10
CA VAL A 82 24.01 6.39 6.37
C VAL A 82 25.21 6.01 5.49
N PRO A 83 26.28 5.43 6.05
CA PRO A 83 27.40 4.93 5.25
C PRO A 83 26.96 3.78 4.33
N ASN A 84 27.47 3.74 3.11
CA ASN A 84 27.19 2.71 2.10
C ASN A 84 25.70 2.61 1.72
N GLU A 85 25.00 3.74 1.73
CA GLU A 85 23.61 3.83 1.28
C GLU A 85 23.52 3.45 -0.21
N ASP A 86 22.50 2.66 -0.56
CA ASP A 86 22.20 2.30 -1.93
C ASP A 86 21.68 3.49 -2.74
N ALA A 87 21.82 3.40 -4.06
CA ALA A 87 21.37 4.47 -4.96
C ALA A 87 19.83 4.53 -5.15
N HIS A 88 19.09 3.54 -4.62
CA HIS A 88 17.63 3.45 -4.79
C HIS A 88 16.98 2.81 -3.56
N THR A 89 15.70 3.12 -3.36
CA THR A 89 14.89 2.48 -2.32
C THR A 89 14.37 1.12 -2.81
N THR A 90 14.24 0.16 -1.88
CA THR A 90 13.66 -1.16 -2.17
C THR A 90 12.15 -1.09 -2.34
N PHE A 91 11.47 -0.24 -1.56
CA PHE A 91 10.04 -0.05 -1.60
C PHE A 91 9.70 1.43 -1.82
N LEU A 92 8.66 1.68 -2.57
CA LEU A 92 8.16 3.03 -2.84
C LEU A 92 6.64 3.04 -2.76
N ALA A 93 6.07 3.91 -1.94
CA ALA A 93 4.66 4.24 -1.98
C ALA A 93 4.47 5.70 -2.42
N VAL A 94 3.48 5.92 -3.27
CA VAL A 94 3.11 7.25 -3.74
C VAL A 94 1.63 7.46 -3.43
N ASP A 95 1.35 8.42 -2.57
CA ASP A 95 0.00 8.70 -2.11
C ASP A 95 -0.63 9.82 -2.93
N PHE A 96 -1.82 9.53 -3.47
CA PHE A 96 -2.58 10.47 -4.28
C PHE A 96 -3.92 10.82 -3.65
N GLY A 97 -4.24 12.11 -3.61
CA GLY A 97 -5.60 12.59 -3.43
C GLY A 97 -6.37 12.52 -4.76
N ILE A 98 -7.58 11.97 -4.72
CA ILE A 98 -8.47 11.97 -5.89
C ILE A 98 -9.31 13.24 -5.84
N CYS A 99 -9.01 14.17 -6.74
CA CYS A 99 -9.61 15.50 -6.79
C CYS A 99 -10.52 15.67 -8.01
N GLU A 100 -11.41 16.64 -7.95
CA GLU A 100 -12.20 17.07 -9.09
C GLU A 100 -11.75 18.49 -9.50
N GLU A 101 -11.35 18.64 -10.75
CA GLU A 101 -11.04 19.93 -11.37
C GLU A 101 -11.76 20.08 -12.70
N ASN A 102 -12.53 21.13 -12.88
CA ASN A 102 -13.29 21.42 -14.10
C ASN A 102 -14.18 20.24 -14.56
N GLY A 103 -14.77 19.51 -13.62
CA GLY A 103 -15.61 18.33 -13.90
C GLY A 103 -14.82 17.06 -14.25
N GLN A 104 -13.49 17.09 -14.13
CA GLN A 104 -12.63 15.92 -14.35
C GLN A 104 -12.07 15.41 -13.04
N ILE A 105 -12.02 14.09 -12.90
CA ILE A 105 -11.38 13.43 -11.78
C ILE A 105 -9.90 13.25 -12.09
N ILE A 106 -9.04 13.80 -11.25
CA ILE A 106 -7.58 13.77 -11.42
C ILE A 106 -6.87 13.38 -10.13
N PRO A 107 -5.75 12.63 -10.21
CA PRO A 107 -4.89 12.41 -9.07
C PRO A 107 -4.05 13.66 -8.75
N LYS A 108 -3.88 13.96 -7.47
CA LYS A 108 -2.96 14.98 -6.96
C LYS A 108 -1.99 14.33 -6.01
N LEU A 109 -0.70 14.52 -6.21
CA LEU A 109 0.33 13.99 -5.32
C LEU A 109 0.15 14.56 -3.91
N ILE A 110 0.13 13.67 -2.91
CA ILE A 110 0.16 14.02 -1.49
C ILE A 110 1.57 13.84 -0.96
N GLU A 111 2.11 12.63 -1.02
CA GLU A 111 3.46 12.34 -0.55
C GLU A 111 4.10 11.15 -1.28
N VAL A 112 5.41 11.04 -1.13
CA VAL A 112 6.20 9.91 -1.60
C VAL A 112 6.95 9.34 -0.40
N GLN A 113 6.79 8.03 -0.17
CA GLN A 113 7.43 7.33 0.94
C GLN A 113 8.43 6.32 0.38
N GLY A 114 9.72 6.54 0.65
CA GLY A 114 10.80 5.63 0.29
C GLY A 114 10.98 4.47 1.28
N PHE A 115 10.27 4.50 2.40
CA PHE A 115 10.28 3.46 3.44
C PHE A 115 8.86 3.25 3.99
N PRO A 116 7.92 2.81 3.15
CA PRO A 116 6.53 2.66 3.54
C PRO A 116 6.29 1.39 4.35
N SER A 117 5.18 1.37 5.07
CA SER A 117 4.69 0.24 5.86
C SER A 117 3.38 -0.33 5.27
N LEU A 118 2.88 -1.41 5.86
CA LEU A 118 1.58 -2.04 5.59
C LEU A 118 1.43 -2.69 4.20
N TYR A 119 2.50 -3.01 3.49
CA TYR A 119 2.43 -3.64 2.17
C TYR A 119 1.64 -4.94 2.15
N ASN A 120 1.99 -5.89 3.01
CA ASN A 120 1.31 -7.17 3.09
C ASN A 120 -0.03 -7.06 3.80
N PHE A 121 -0.16 -6.15 4.75
CA PHE A 121 -1.43 -5.90 5.42
C PHE A 121 -2.50 -5.38 4.45
N GLN A 122 -2.16 -4.48 3.52
CA GLN A 122 -3.11 -3.98 2.52
C GLN A 122 -3.64 -5.11 1.63
N TYR A 123 -2.77 -6.02 1.22
CA TYR A 123 -3.17 -7.22 0.49
C TYR A 123 -4.07 -8.12 1.34
N HIS A 124 -3.67 -8.41 2.58
CA HIS A 124 -4.46 -9.22 3.52
C HIS A 124 -5.86 -8.62 3.77
N LEU A 125 -5.94 -7.31 3.93
CA LEU A 125 -7.20 -6.58 4.06
C LEU A 125 -8.09 -6.78 2.83
N ALA A 126 -7.53 -6.74 1.62
CA ALA A 126 -8.29 -7.00 0.40
C ALA A 126 -8.87 -8.44 0.37
N GLU A 127 -8.09 -9.46 0.80
CA GLU A 127 -8.60 -10.84 0.94
C GLU A 127 -9.75 -10.92 1.96
N LYS A 128 -9.66 -10.20 3.08
CA LYS A 128 -10.75 -10.16 4.06
C LYS A 128 -12.01 -9.52 3.49
N PHE A 129 -11.89 -8.44 2.75
CA PHE A 129 -13.04 -7.88 2.04
C PHE A 129 -13.65 -8.87 1.05
N GLN A 130 -12.85 -9.58 0.26
CA GLN A 130 -13.33 -10.58 -0.69
C GLN A 130 -14.03 -11.76 0.03
N LYS A 131 -13.53 -12.20 1.18
CA LYS A 131 -14.15 -13.26 1.99
C LYS A 131 -15.54 -12.85 2.50
N HIS A 132 -15.67 -11.62 3.02
CA HIS A 132 -16.94 -11.13 3.60
C HIS A 132 -17.92 -10.61 2.53
N TYR A 133 -17.41 -10.25 1.35
CA TYR A 133 -18.19 -9.74 0.21
C TYR A 133 -17.79 -10.48 -1.08
N PRO A 134 -18.31 -11.71 -1.30
CA PRO A 134 -17.85 -12.59 -2.39
C PRO A 134 -17.97 -12.02 -3.81
N PHE A 135 -18.85 -11.04 -4.05
CA PHE A 135 -18.95 -10.36 -5.34
C PHE A 135 -17.69 -9.53 -5.68
N LEU A 136 -16.81 -9.28 -4.71
CA LEU A 136 -15.51 -8.63 -4.91
C LEU A 136 -14.45 -9.58 -5.49
N ASN A 137 -14.70 -10.88 -5.56
CA ASN A 137 -13.78 -11.86 -6.16
C ASN A 137 -13.55 -11.62 -7.67
N GLU A 138 -14.43 -10.84 -8.32
CA GLU A 138 -14.24 -10.39 -9.70
C GLU A 138 -13.18 -9.27 -9.82
N LEU A 139 -12.75 -8.68 -8.70
CA LEU A 139 -11.80 -7.58 -8.64
C LEU A 139 -10.46 -8.06 -8.09
N THR A 140 -9.41 -7.35 -8.45
CA THR A 140 -8.06 -7.57 -7.92
C THR A 140 -7.51 -6.28 -7.29
N PRO A 141 -6.81 -6.36 -6.15
CA PRO A 141 -6.06 -5.23 -5.62
C PRO A 141 -4.73 -5.00 -6.36
N PHE A 142 -4.33 -5.93 -7.20
CA PHE A 142 -3.04 -5.87 -7.89
C PHE A 142 -3.13 -5.17 -9.25
N PHE A 143 -2.02 -4.55 -9.65
CA PHE A 143 -1.82 -3.99 -10.97
C PHE A 143 -1.08 -4.97 -11.88
N ASN A 144 -1.00 -4.64 -13.17
CA ASN A 144 -0.19 -5.34 -14.18
C ASN A 144 -0.48 -6.84 -14.32
N GLY A 145 -1.71 -7.27 -13.97
CA GLY A 145 -2.11 -8.68 -14.09
C GLY A 145 -1.44 -9.61 -13.07
N LEU A 146 -0.85 -9.09 -12.02
CA LEU A 146 -0.25 -9.91 -10.96
C LEU A 146 -1.30 -10.78 -10.27
N SER A 147 -0.95 -12.03 -10.03
CA SER A 147 -1.64 -12.89 -9.07
C SER A 147 -1.09 -12.65 -7.66
N LYS A 148 -1.79 -13.19 -6.66
CA LYS A 148 -1.30 -13.25 -5.27
C LYS A 148 0.10 -13.83 -5.16
N GLU A 149 0.29 -15.01 -5.77
CA GLU A 149 1.55 -15.74 -5.71
C GLU A 149 2.68 -14.95 -6.36
N ALA A 150 2.40 -14.29 -7.50
CA ALA A 150 3.37 -13.43 -8.17
C ALA A 150 3.73 -12.20 -7.31
N TYR A 151 2.73 -11.57 -6.67
CA TYR A 151 2.96 -10.46 -5.76
C TYR A 151 3.83 -10.86 -4.55
N LEU A 152 3.45 -11.94 -3.85
CA LEU A 152 4.21 -12.42 -2.69
C LEU A 152 5.62 -12.85 -3.05
N LYS A 153 5.81 -13.41 -4.25
CA LYS A 153 7.14 -13.75 -4.77
C LYS A 153 8.00 -12.49 -4.95
N ILE A 154 7.45 -11.44 -5.57
CA ILE A 154 8.16 -10.15 -5.77
C ILE A 154 8.54 -9.55 -4.41
N VAL A 155 7.61 -9.51 -3.45
CA VAL A 155 7.90 -8.98 -2.11
C VAL A 155 9.00 -9.79 -1.42
N LYS A 156 8.93 -11.12 -1.49
CA LYS A 156 9.98 -11.98 -0.93
C LYS A 156 11.34 -11.73 -1.59
N GLU A 157 11.38 -11.65 -2.92
CA GLU A 157 12.62 -11.38 -3.66
C GLU A 157 13.19 -10.00 -3.31
N ALA A 158 12.34 -8.99 -3.18
CA ALA A 158 12.76 -7.64 -2.76
C ALA A 158 13.33 -7.59 -1.34
N MET A 159 12.79 -8.40 -0.41
CA MET A 159 13.25 -8.46 0.98
C MET A 159 14.49 -9.34 1.18
N CYS A 160 14.58 -10.43 0.45
CA CYS A 160 15.65 -11.43 0.64
C CYS A 160 16.83 -11.21 -0.30
N ASP A 161 16.61 -10.62 -1.49
CA ASP A 161 17.59 -10.55 -2.56
C ASP A 161 18.21 -11.92 -2.83
N VAL A 162 19.53 -12.05 -2.74
CA VAL A 162 20.27 -13.31 -2.89
C VAL A 162 20.42 -14.11 -1.60
N HIS A 163 19.91 -13.61 -0.49
CA HIS A 163 20.07 -14.22 0.84
C HIS A 163 18.97 -15.21 1.16
N PRO A 164 19.28 -16.31 1.90
CA PRO A 164 18.28 -17.17 2.49
C PRO A 164 17.38 -16.38 3.48
N SER A 165 16.10 -16.70 3.51
CA SER A 165 15.13 -15.95 4.35
C SER A 165 15.47 -15.97 5.85
N GLU A 166 16.14 -17.01 6.34
CA GLU A 166 16.63 -17.12 7.71
C GLU A 166 17.73 -16.11 8.08
N ASN A 167 18.33 -15.47 7.08
CA ASN A 167 19.34 -14.42 7.26
C ASN A 167 18.75 -13.00 7.14
N VAL A 168 17.45 -12.89 6.91
CA VAL A 168 16.76 -11.60 6.80
C VAL A 168 16.20 -11.21 8.16
N VAL A 169 16.48 -10.00 8.60
CA VAL A 169 16.03 -9.46 9.88
C VAL A 169 15.18 -8.23 9.66
N LEU A 170 13.95 -8.27 10.15
CA LEU A 170 13.10 -7.09 10.25
C LEU A 170 13.42 -6.39 11.58
N LEU A 171 13.94 -5.16 11.49
CA LEU A 171 14.33 -4.37 12.64
C LEU A 171 13.40 -3.19 12.84
N GLU A 172 12.88 -3.05 14.05
CA GLU A 172 12.06 -1.90 14.44
C GLU A 172 12.33 -1.51 15.89
N ILE A 173 12.18 -0.22 16.19
CA ILE A 173 12.34 0.32 17.55
C ILE A 173 10.99 0.29 18.25
N GLU A 174 10.90 -0.50 19.34
CA GLU A 174 9.69 -0.65 20.16
C GLU A 174 8.44 -1.04 19.32
N PRO A 175 8.47 -2.14 18.56
CA PRO A 175 7.40 -2.52 17.66
C PRO A 175 6.02 -2.62 18.34
N GLU A 176 5.97 -2.94 19.63
CA GLU A 176 4.73 -2.99 20.41
C GLU A 176 4.04 -1.63 20.57
N LYS A 177 4.79 -0.54 20.41
CA LYS A 177 4.26 0.83 20.52
C LYS A 177 3.92 1.44 19.16
N GLN A 178 4.28 0.77 18.07
CA GLN A 178 4.00 1.27 16.71
C GLN A 178 2.54 1.08 16.33
N ASN A 179 1.95 2.09 15.69
CA ASN A 179 0.60 1.97 15.12
C ASN A 179 0.54 0.89 14.03
N THR A 180 1.65 0.69 13.31
CA THR A 180 1.82 -0.31 12.25
C THR A 180 2.32 -1.66 12.76
N ARG A 181 2.16 -1.95 14.06
CA ARG A 181 2.59 -3.21 14.68
C ARG A 181 2.16 -4.46 13.90
N ILE A 182 1.04 -4.38 13.19
CA ILE A 182 0.54 -5.47 12.36
C ILE A 182 1.55 -5.97 11.31
N ASP A 183 2.51 -5.14 10.91
CA ASP A 183 3.57 -5.51 9.96
C ASP A 183 4.63 -6.44 10.57
N PHE A 184 4.64 -6.61 11.90
CA PHE A 184 5.61 -7.41 12.65
C PHE A 184 5.00 -8.68 13.23
N LEU A 185 3.77 -9.04 12.82
CA LEU A 185 3.01 -10.19 13.27
C LEU A 185 2.77 -11.18 12.13
#